data_d7074e186c528fc81d2d416775f6cbf0
#
_entry.id   d7074e186c528fc81d2d416775f6cbf0
#
_cell.length_a   1.000
_cell.length_b   1.000
_cell.length_c   1.000
_cell.angle_alpha   90.00
_cell.angle_beta   90.00
_cell.angle_gamma   90.00
#
_symmetry.space_group_name_H-M   'P 1'
#
loop_
_entity.id
_entity.type
_entity.pdbx_description
1 polymer ?
#
loop_
_entity_poly.entity_id
_entity_poly.type
_entity_poly.pdbx_seq_one_letter_code
_entity_poly.pdbx_strand_id
1 'polypeptide(L)'
;MQKPEAIIFDLDGVLTDTSEYHYQAWKRLADEEGIPFTHEENDEHLRGVSRRESLMYIIRGRQYSEAQIQEMMDRKNRYYTEMIKSMTPNDLVAGGRDLLKEIRDAGMKTAIASSSKNAHTVLERLDIMNLFDGVADGNSVVNTKPAPDLFVYAAGLVRVPTTACLGVEDADAGIEAIKNAGMQALGIGPAERFHRADKVLPTLANLHLQDILS
;
A
#
# COMPACT_ATOMS: atom_id res chain seq x y z
N MET A 1 23.15 1.44 0.45
CA MET A 1 22.26 2.04 1.48
C MET A 1 22.79 1.71 2.88
N GLN A 2 22.47 2.52 3.91
CA GLN A 2 22.78 2.14 5.30
C GLN A 2 21.90 0.93 5.68
N LYS A 3 22.44 -0.05 6.41
CA LYS A 3 21.67 -1.23 6.83
C LYS A 3 20.50 -0.79 7.74
N PRO A 4 19.23 -1.03 7.35
CA PRO A 4 18.08 -0.65 8.16
C PRO A 4 17.91 -1.57 9.37
N GLU A 5 17.26 -1.06 10.41
CA GLU A 5 16.80 -1.84 11.56
C GLU A 5 15.35 -2.33 11.37
N ALA A 6 14.58 -1.67 10.50
CA ALA A 6 13.24 -2.07 10.12
C ALA A 6 13.00 -1.91 8.62
N ILE A 7 12.17 -2.79 8.05
CA ILE A 7 11.63 -2.65 6.70
C ILE A 7 10.11 -2.49 6.81
N ILE A 8 9.61 -1.38 6.25
CA ILE A 8 8.19 -1.01 6.28
C ILE A 8 7.65 -1.11 4.87
N PHE A 9 6.70 -2.01 4.67
CA PHE A 9 6.14 -2.30 3.36
C PHE A 9 4.79 -1.59 3.15
N ASP A 10 4.58 -1.04 1.97
CA ASP A 10 3.23 -0.96 1.46
C ASP A 10 2.68 -2.38 1.21
N LEU A 11 1.39 -2.49 1.02
CA LEU A 11 0.72 -3.78 0.83
C LEU A 11 0.32 -4.00 -0.63
N ASP A 12 -0.48 -3.08 -1.16
CA ASP A 12 -1.13 -3.21 -2.46
C ASP A 12 -0.17 -2.81 -3.59
N GLY A 13 0.20 -3.75 -4.45
CA GLY A 13 1.21 -3.56 -5.51
C GLY A 13 2.64 -3.91 -5.09
N VAL A 14 2.87 -4.15 -3.78
CA VAL A 14 4.18 -4.56 -3.22
C VAL A 14 4.18 -6.02 -2.81
N LEU A 15 3.35 -6.41 -1.85
CA LEU A 15 3.26 -7.78 -1.35
C LEU A 15 2.18 -8.61 -2.04
N THR A 16 1.16 -7.96 -2.57
CA THR A 16 0.07 -8.57 -3.32
C THR A 16 -0.48 -7.57 -4.32
N ASP A 17 -1.09 -8.03 -5.40
CA ASP A 17 -1.75 -7.15 -6.35
C ASP A 17 -3.27 -7.17 -6.13
N THR A 18 -3.78 -6.21 -5.38
CA THR A 18 -5.21 -5.96 -5.22
C THR A 18 -5.73 -4.83 -6.10
N SER A 19 -4.89 -4.27 -6.97
CA SER A 19 -5.23 -3.11 -7.82
C SER A 19 -6.46 -3.40 -8.69
N GLU A 20 -6.56 -4.60 -9.25
CA GLU A 20 -7.71 -5.02 -10.05
C GLU A 20 -8.99 -5.09 -9.22
N TYR A 21 -8.96 -5.58 -7.98
CA TYR A 21 -10.13 -5.56 -7.08
C TYR A 21 -10.55 -4.14 -6.72
N HIS A 22 -9.57 -3.23 -6.53
CA HIS A 22 -9.84 -1.81 -6.32
C HIS A 22 -10.49 -1.18 -7.54
N TYR A 23 -9.94 -1.42 -8.73
CA TYR A 23 -10.50 -0.93 -9.99
C TYR A 23 -11.93 -1.43 -10.19
N GLN A 24 -12.17 -2.74 -10.11
CA GLN A 24 -13.50 -3.32 -10.31
C GLN A 24 -14.54 -2.76 -9.34
N ALA A 25 -14.15 -2.56 -8.07
CA ALA A 25 -15.05 -2.00 -7.08
C ALA A 25 -15.38 -0.51 -7.36
N TRP A 26 -14.39 0.28 -7.82
CA TRP A 26 -14.61 1.65 -8.24
C TRP A 26 -15.38 1.75 -9.56
N LYS A 27 -15.04 0.91 -10.53
CA LYS A 27 -15.74 0.85 -11.83
C LYS A 27 -17.21 0.53 -11.65
N ARG A 28 -17.53 -0.45 -10.81
CA ARG A 28 -18.92 -0.79 -10.49
C ARG A 28 -19.67 0.39 -9.87
N LEU A 29 -19.05 1.07 -8.89
CA LEU A 29 -19.66 2.29 -8.31
C LEU A 29 -19.87 3.37 -9.35
N ALA A 30 -18.85 3.64 -10.17
CA ALA A 30 -18.92 4.67 -11.21
C ALA A 30 -20.04 4.37 -12.23
N ASP A 31 -20.17 3.11 -12.64
CA ASP A 31 -21.25 2.68 -13.57
C ASP A 31 -22.64 2.88 -12.96
N GLU A 32 -22.83 2.54 -11.69
CA GLU A 32 -24.10 2.75 -10.95
C GLU A 32 -24.45 4.25 -10.84
N GLU A 33 -23.44 5.12 -10.72
CA GLU A 33 -23.61 6.59 -10.68
C GLU A 33 -23.64 7.23 -12.10
N GLY A 34 -23.50 6.44 -13.17
CA GLY A 34 -23.43 6.96 -14.55
C GLY A 34 -22.21 7.87 -14.78
N ILE A 35 -21.07 7.52 -14.21
CA ILE A 35 -19.79 8.24 -14.33
C ILE A 35 -18.86 7.43 -15.22
N PRO A 36 -18.36 7.97 -16.33
CA PRO A 36 -17.29 7.34 -17.08
C PRO A 36 -16.02 7.21 -16.21
N PHE A 37 -15.48 6.01 -16.13
CA PHE A 37 -14.25 5.73 -15.39
C PHE A 37 -13.51 4.57 -16.05
N THR A 38 -12.23 4.74 -16.34
CA THR A 38 -11.40 3.79 -17.08
C THR A 38 -10.32 3.17 -16.21
N HIS A 39 -9.75 2.06 -16.68
CA HIS A 39 -8.61 1.41 -16.02
C HIS A 39 -7.38 2.32 -16.02
N GLU A 40 -7.14 3.04 -17.11
CA GLU A 40 -6.05 4.00 -17.24
C GLU A 40 -6.14 5.12 -16.18
N GLU A 41 -7.33 5.72 -16.01
CA GLU A 41 -7.57 6.71 -14.96
C GLU A 41 -7.33 6.16 -13.55
N ASN A 42 -7.69 4.89 -13.30
CA ASN A 42 -7.42 4.23 -12.03
C ASN A 42 -5.90 4.13 -11.79
N ASP A 43 -5.15 3.66 -12.77
CA ASP A 43 -3.72 3.42 -12.62
C ASP A 43 -2.93 4.73 -12.50
N GLU A 44 -3.36 5.78 -13.19
CA GLU A 44 -2.69 7.07 -13.18
C GLU A 44 -2.98 7.89 -11.91
N HIS A 45 -4.21 7.82 -11.38
CA HIS A 45 -4.66 8.78 -10.36
C HIS A 45 -5.07 8.16 -9.02
N LEU A 46 -5.34 6.84 -8.94
CA LEU A 46 -5.91 6.25 -7.73
C LEU A 46 -4.95 5.33 -6.96
N ARG A 47 -3.77 5.03 -7.51
CA ARG A 47 -2.79 4.18 -6.81
C ARG A 47 -2.20 4.89 -5.60
N GLY A 48 -2.17 4.20 -4.47
CA GLY A 48 -1.54 4.67 -3.23
C GLY A 48 -2.29 5.77 -2.47
N VAL A 49 -3.41 6.29 -3.02
CA VAL A 49 -4.19 7.35 -2.37
C VAL A 49 -5.35 6.82 -1.53
N SER A 50 -5.90 7.66 -0.66
CA SER A 50 -6.99 7.26 0.23
C SER A 50 -8.29 7.00 -0.54
N ARG A 51 -9.20 6.21 0.08
CA ARG A 51 -10.54 5.94 -0.47
C ARG A 51 -11.32 7.22 -0.75
N ARG A 52 -11.21 8.23 0.12
CA ARG A 52 -11.92 9.50 -0.06
C ARG A 52 -11.37 10.27 -1.26
N GLU A 53 -10.05 10.37 -1.39
CA GLU A 53 -9.40 11.05 -2.52
C GLU A 53 -9.73 10.35 -3.83
N SER A 54 -9.70 9.01 -3.86
CA SER A 54 -10.12 8.23 -5.03
C SER A 54 -11.56 8.55 -5.45
N LEU A 55 -12.50 8.57 -4.48
CA LEU A 55 -13.88 8.94 -4.77
C LEU A 55 -14.00 10.38 -5.28
N MET A 56 -13.32 11.32 -4.63
CA MET A 56 -13.36 12.74 -5.04
C MET A 56 -12.84 12.93 -6.47
N TYR A 57 -11.83 12.18 -6.88
CA TYR A 57 -11.38 12.15 -8.28
C TYR A 57 -12.48 11.62 -9.21
N ILE A 58 -13.09 10.48 -8.91
CA ILE A 58 -14.12 9.86 -9.74
C ILE A 58 -15.32 10.77 -9.92
N ILE A 59 -15.80 11.39 -8.84
CA ILE A 59 -17.01 12.25 -8.87
C ILE A 59 -16.71 13.70 -9.28
N ARG A 60 -15.50 14.02 -9.71
CA ARG A 60 -15.08 15.37 -10.10
C ARG A 60 -16.10 16.03 -11.02
N GLY A 61 -16.38 17.31 -10.79
CA GLY A 61 -17.38 18.07 -11.55
C GLY A 61 -18.85 17.80 -11.17
N ARG A 62 -19.10 16.93 -10.17
CA ARG A 62 -20.44 16.68 -9.63
C ARG A 62 -20.53 17.12 -8.17
N GLN A 63 -21.74 17.46 -7.75
CA GLN A 63 -22.00 17.88 -6.36
C GLN A 63 -22.76 16.80 -5.62
N TYR A 64 -22.20 16.38 -4.49
CA TYR A 64 -22.79 15.41 -3.57
C TYR A 64 -22.68 15.93 -2.14
N SER A 65 -23.66 15.62 -1.31
CA SER A 65 -23.59 15.87 0.14
C SER A 65 -22.58 14.92 0.80
N GLU A 66 -22.07 15.29 1.96
CA GLU A 66 -21.17 14.41 2.73
C GLU A 66 -21.80 13.04 3.05
N ALA A 67 -23.12 13.00 3.27
CA ALA A 67 -23.83 11.74 3.49
C ALA A 67 -23.80 10.82 2.25
N GLN A 68 -23.95 11.40 1.03
CA GLN A 68 -23.83 10.65 -0.22
C GLN A 68 -22.40 10.19 -0.48
N ILE A 69 -21.41 11.05 -0.21
CA ILE A 69 -19.98 10.70 -0.32
C ILE A 69 -19.66 9.52 0.61
N GLN A 70 -20.12 9.56 1.87
CA GLN A 70 -19.90 8.47 2.82
C GLN A 70 -20.58 7.17 2.34
N GLU A 71 -21.83 7.25 1.88
CA GLU A 71 -22.56 6.08 1.34
C GLU A 71 -21.83 5.44 0.15
N MET A 72 -21.35 6.25 -0.80
CA MET A 72 -20.58 5.75 -1.95
C MET A 72 -19.27 5.06 -1.52
N MET A 73 -18.55 5.64 -0.55
CA MET A 73 -17.35 5.01 0.01
C MET A 73 -17.66 3.67 0.66
N ASP A 74 -18.77 3.57 1.39
CA ASP A 74 -19.18 2.33 2.07
C ASP A 74 -19.67 1.30 1.07
N ARG A 75 -20.41 1.71 0.03
CA ARG A 75 -20.86 0.85 -1.05
C ARG A 75 -19.69 0.27 -1.84
N LYS A 76 -18.75 1.10 -2.27
CA LYS A 76 -17.50 0.62 -2.90
C LYS A 76 -16.75 -0.34 -2.00
N ASN A 77 -16.67 -0.05 -0.70
CA ASN A 77 -15.99 -0.94 0.23
C ASN A 77 -16.66 -2.31 0.33
N ARG A 78 -18.00 -2.38 0.33
CA ARG A 78 -18.72 -3.66 0.30
C ARG A 78 -18.34 -4.48 -0.94
N TYR A 79 -18.23 -3.85 -2.12
CA TYR A 79 -17.81 -4.55 -3.34
C TYR A 79 -16.38 -5.10 -3.22
N TYR A 80 -15.45 -4.26 -2.77
CA TYR A 80 -14.07 -4.66 -2.56
C TYR A 80 -13.93 -5.79 -1.53
N THR A 81 -14.60 -5.67 -0.38
CA THR A 81 -14.51 -6.69 0.68
C THR A 81 -15.10 -8.03 0.26
N GLU A 82 -16.08 -8.03 -0.64
CA GLU A 82 -16.60 -9.29 -1.21
C GLU A 82 -15.54 -9.96 -2.10
N MET A 83 -14.84 -9.18 -2.93
CA MET A 83 -13.80 -9.71 -3.84
C MET A 83 -12.62 -10.28 -3.07
N ILE A 84 -12.10 -9.58 -2.05
CA ILE A 84 -10.94 -10.05 -1.28
C ILE A 84 -11.22 -11.32 -0.44
N LYS A 85 -12.49 -11.73 -0.26
CA LYS A 85 -12.81 -13.01 0.36
C LYS A 85 -12.26 -14.21 -0.41
N SER A 86 -12.08 -14.07 -1.73
CA SER A 86 -11.51 -15.12 -2.58
C SER A 86 -10.00 -15.23 -2.49
N MET A 87 -9.33 -14.24 -1.88
CA MET A 87 -7.87 -14.25 -1.72
C MET A 87 -7.40 -15.44 -0.86
N THR A 88 -6.23 -15.92 -1.21
CA THR A 88 -5.56 -17.08 -0.60
C THR A 88 -4.06 -16.76 -0.39
N PRO A 89 -3.31 -17.57 0.34
CA PRO A 89 -1.85 -17.40 0.43
C PRO A 89 -1.09 -17.42 -0.91
N ASN A 90 -1.70 -17.91 -2.00
CA ASN A 90 -1.11 -17.92 -3.33
C ASN A 90 -1.15 -16.54 -4.02
N ASP A 91 -1.93 -15.60 -3.48
CA ASP A 91 -1.98 -14.22 -3.98
C ASP A 91 -0.87 -13.34 -3.40
N LEU A 92 -0.03 -13.88 -2.52
CA LEU A 92 1.21 -13.24 -2.08
C LEU A 92 2.22 -13.25 -3.23
N VAL A 93 3.00 -12.18 -3.36
CA VAL A 93 4.11 -12.12 -4.30
C VAL A 93 5.04 -13.34 -4.14
N ALA A 94 5.47 -13.93 -5.25
CA ALA A 94 6.29 -15.13 -5.24
C ALA A 94 7.58 -14.92 -4.40
N GLY A 95 7.88 -15.84 -3.48
CA GLY A 95 9.01 -15.71 -2.54
C GLY A 95 8.78 -14.73 -1.39
N GLY A 96 7.69 -13.97 -1.37
CA GLY A 96 7.43 -12.93 -0.37
C GLY A 96 7.44 -13.43 1.08
N ARG A 97 6.90 -14.62 1.34
CA ARG A 97 6.93 -15.25 2.67
C ARG A 97 8.36 -15.56 3.13
N ASP A 98 9.20 -16.05 2.22
CA ASP A 98 10.57 -16.41 2.56
C ASP A 98 11.42 -15.15 2.76
N LEU A 99 11.24 -14.13 1.95
CA LEU A 99 11.84 -12.81 2.15
C LEU A 99 11.49 -12.22 3.53
N LEU A 100 10.21 -12.24 3.94
CA LEU A 100 9.79 -11.75 5.25
C LEU A 100 10.43 -12.54 6.39
N LYS A 101 10.60 -13.86 6.25
CA LYS A 101 11.34 -14.69 7.23
C LYS A 101 12.81 -14.32 7.27
N GLU A 102 13.49 -14.19 6.12
CA GLU A 102 14.90 -13.78 6.06
C GLU A 102 15.14 -12.44 6.77
N ILE A 103 14.25 -11.46 6.59
CA ILE A 103 14.31 -10.17 7.27
C ILE A 103 14.25 -10.35 8.78
N ARG A 104 13.31 -11.14 9.27
CA ARG A 104 13.13 -11.42 10.71
C ARG A 104 14.31 -12.22 11.29
N ASP A 105 14.81 -13.23 10.58
CA ASP A 105 15.96 -14.04 10.98
C ASP A 105 17.25 -13.21 11.06
N ALA A 106 17.34 -12.16 10.25
CA ALA A 106 18.42 -11.17 10.32
C ALA A 106 18.27 -10.17 11.49
N GLY A 107 17.24 -10.32 12.33
CA GLY A 107 16.96 -9.48 13.50
C GLY A 107 16.32 -8.13 13.19
N MET A 108 15.88 -7.89 11.96
CA MET A 108 15.19 -6.66 11.57
C MET A 108 13.69 -6.74 11.89
N LYS A 109 13.09 -5.58 12.16
CA LYS A 109 11.65 -5.44 12.34
C LYS A 109 10.94 -5.32 11.00
N THR A 110 9.68 -5.75 10.97
CA THR A 110 8.81 -5.63 9.80
C THR A 110 7.50 -4.93 10.15
N ALA A 111 7.06 -4.02 9.30
CA ALA A 111 5.75 -3.39 9.48
C ALA A 111 5.06 -3.14 8.12
N ILE A 112 3.75 -2.91 8.18
CA ILE A 112 2.93 -2.46 7.07
C ILE A 112 2.61 -0.98 7.22
N ALA A 113 2.58 -0.24 6.09
CA ALA A 113 2.09 1.13 5.98
C ALA A 113 1.18 1.25 4.75
N SER A 114 -0.08 0.85 4.87
CA SER A 114 -1.06 0.83 3.78
C SER A 114 -2.13 1.91 3.92
N SER A 115 -2.49 2.56 2.82
CA SER A 115 -3.65 3.47 2.76
C SER A 115 -5.00 2.74 2.83
N SER A 116 -5.00 1.42 2.65
CA SER A 116 -6.21 0.60 2.70
C SER A 116 -6.71 0.43 4.14
N LYS A 117 -8.01 0.64 4.35
CA LYS A 117 -8.69 0.34 5.63
C LYS A 117 -8.93 -1.17 5.83
N ASN A 118 -8.61 -1.99 4.84
CA ASN A 118 -8.81 -3.44 4.87
C ASN A 118 -7.48 -4.22 4.93
N ALA A 119 -6.35 -3.55 5.23
CA ALA A 119 -5.03 -4.18 5.27
C ALA A 119 -5.00 -5.43 6.16
N HIS A 120 -5.57 -5.37 7.36
CA HIS A 120 -5.66 -6.53 8.25
C HIS A 120 -6.32 -7.74 7.59
N THR A 121 -7.48 -7.54 6.93
CA THR A 121 -8.19 -8.63 6.23
C THR A 121 -7.34 -9.23 5.12
N VAL A 122 -6.65 -8.40 4.33
CA VAL A 122 -5.76 -8.88 3.26
C VAL A 122 -4.60 -9.69 3.84
N LEU A 123 -3.93 -9.19 4.89
CA LEU A 123 -2.82 -9.89 5.54
C LEU A 123 -3.26 -11.24 6.14
N GLU A 124 -4.47 -11.32 6.71
CA GLU A 124 -5.06 -12.57 7.19
C GLU A 124 -5.32 -13.56 6.04
N ARG A 125 -5.87 -13.08 4.92
CA ARG A 125 -6.10 -13.92 3.72
C ARG A 125 -4.81 -14.46 3.11
N LEU A 126 -3.76 -13.66 3.12
CA LEU A 126 -2.43 -14.08 2.67
C LEU A 126 -1.69 -14.97 3.69
N ASP A 127 -2.24 -15.13 4.90
CA ASP A 127 -1.63 -15.87 6.02
C ASP A 127 -0.21 -15.36 6.36
N ILE A 128 -0.01 -14.03 6.38
CA ILE A 128 1.28 -13.39 6.70
C ILE A 128 1.20 -12.38 7.84
N MET A 129 0.03 -12.20 8.46
CA MET A 129 -0.15 -11.25 9.57
C MET A 129 0.89 -11.44 10.69
N ASN A 130 1.20 -12.68 11.03
CA ASN A 130 2.15 -13.05 12.09
C ASN A 130 3.62 -12.79 11.73
N LEU A 131 3.90 -12.39 10.49
CA LEU A 131 5.25 -12.02 10.05
C LEU A 131 5.55 -10.53 10.24
N PHE A 132 4.57 -9.73 10.69
CA PHE A 132 4.73 -8.29 10.94
C PHE A 132 4.70 -7.98 12.43
N ASP A 133 5.61 -7.08 12.86
CA ASP A 133 5.67 -6.55 14.21
C ASP A 133 4.67 -5.38 14.41
N GLY A 134 4.19 -4.76 13.32
CA GLY A 134 3.20 -3.68 13.35
C GLY A 134 2.46 -3.51 12.02
N VAL A 135 1.21 -3.04 12.10
CA VAL A 135 0.38 -2.72 10.94
C VAL A 135 -0.22 -1.33 11.13
N ALA A 136 0.18 -0.39 10.27
CA ALA A 136 -0.44 0.90 10.08
C ALA A 136 -1.35 0.83 8.84
N ASP A 137 -2.62 1.12 9.01
CA ASP A 137 -3.62 1.09 7.94
C ASP A 137 -4.32 2.44 7.77
N GLY A 138 -5.25 2.55 6.81
CA GLY A 138 -6.00 3.77 6.55
C GLY A 138 -6.93 4.23 7.68
N ASN A 139 -7.00 3.51 8.83
CA ASN A 139 -7.67 3.94 10.04
C ASN A 139 -6.70 4.48 11.09
N SER A 140 -5.40 4.21 10.93
CA SER A 140 -4.37 4.51 11.91
C SER A 140 -3.99 5.99 11.95
N VAL A 141 -4.23 6.74 10.86
CA VAL A 141 -3.80 8.13 10.70
C VAL A 141 -4.88 8.98 10.04
N VAL A 142 -4.77 10.29 10.18
CA VAL A 142 -5.68 11.26 9.52
C VAL A 142 -5.20 11.55 8.09
N ASN A 143 -3.89 11.80 7.92
CA ASN A 143 -3.31 12.12 6.63
C ASN A 143 -2.66 10.86 6.03
N THR A 144 -3.12 10.49 4.85
CA THR A 144 -2.55 9.35 4.10
C THR A 144 -1.50 9.85 3.10
N LYS A 145 -0.83 8.92 2.40
CA LYS A 145 0.15 9.23 1.37
C LYS A 145 -0.37 10.32 0.41
N PRO A 146 0.41 11.36 0.06
CA PRO A 146 1.86 11.49 0.22
C PRO A 146 2.33 12.07 1.58
N ALA A 147 1.44 12.26 2.57
CA ALA A 147 1.85 12.62 3.93
C ALA A 147 2.64 11.47 4.57
N PRO A 148 3.64 11.76 5.43
CA PRO A 148 4.51 10.74 6.01
C PRO A 148 3.86 9.91 7.12
N ASP A 149 2.66 10.26 7.55
CA ASP A 149 2.04 9.84 8.81
C ASP A 149 1.97 8.30 8.93
N LEU A 150 1.59 7.57 7.86
CA LEU A 150 1.53 6.10 7.87
C LEU A 150 2.89 5.46 8.14
N PHE A 151 3.94 5.94 7.47
CA PHE A 151 5.29 5.41 7.65
C PHE A 151 5.87 5.78 9.01
N VAL A 152 5.65 7.01 9.48
CA VAL A 152 6.05 7.45 10.82
C VAL A 152 5.34 6.64 11.88
N TYR A 153 4.03 6.41 11.72
CA TYR A 153 3.25 5.62 12.66
C TYR A 153 3.73 4.15 12.68
N ALA A 154 3.97 3.55 11.51
CA ALA A 154 4.49 2.19 11.38
C ALA A 154 5.86 2.03 12.06
N ALA A 155 6.79 2.99 11.87
CA ALA A 155 8.08 3.01 12.56
C ALA A 155 7.93 3.09 14.09
N GLY A 156 6.97 3.90 14.56
CA GLY A 156 6.61 4.01 15.97
C GLY A 156 6.10 2.68 16.56
N LEU A 157 5.27 1.94 15.83
CA LEU A 157 4.77 0.63 16.26
C LEU A 157 5.91 -0.37 16.50
N VAL A 158 6.95 -0.36 15.66
CA VAL A 158 8.10 -1.25 15.78
C VAL A 158 9.23 -0.66 16.62
N ARG A 159 9.08 0.57 17.11
CA ARG A 159 10.03 1.31 17.98
C ARG A 159 11.40 1.50 17.33
N VAL A 160 11.42 1.79 16.03
CA VAL A 160 12.64 2.09 15.27
C VAL A 160 12.56 3.53 14.77
N PRO A 161 13.64 4.34 14.89
CA PRO A 161 13.66 5.68 14.33
C PRO A 161 13.48 5.65 12.81
N THR A 162 12.76 6.61 12.25
CA THR A 162 12.49 6.65 10.81
C THR A 162 13.77 6.64 9.96
N THR A 163 14.83 7.29 10.44
CA THR A 163 16.15 7.31 9.78
C THR A 163 16.86 5.96 9.69
N ALA A 164 16.43 4.98 10.50
CA ALA A 164 16.91 3.60 10.47
C ALA A 164 15.90 2.65 9.79
N CYS A 165 14.89 3.17 9.10
CA CYS A 165 13.89 2.40 8.37
C CYS A 165 14.11 2.47 6.85
N LEU A 166 13.78 1.38 6.17
CA LEU A 166 13.61 1.30 4.73
C LEU A 166 12.12 1.16 4.44
N GLY A 167 11.55 2.09 3.69
CA GLY A 167 10.20 1.97 3.15
C GLY A 167 10.22 1.31 1.76
N VAL A 168 9.25 0.43 1.49
CA VAL A 168 9.08 -0.28 0.20
C VAL A 168 7.72 0.05 -0.38
N GLU A 169 7.68 0.51 -1.67
CA GLU A 169 6.49 1.14 -2.24
C GLU A 169 6.45 1.00 -3.77
N ASP A 170 5.25 0.94 -4.36
CA ASP A 170 5.02 0.86 -5.82
C ASP A 170 4.38 2.13 -6.43
N ALA A 171 4.06 3.13 -5.61
CA ALA A 171 3.39 4.36 -6.04
C ALA A 171 4.20 5.62 -5.70
N ASP A 172 4.12 6.65 -6.58
CA ASP A 172 4.85 7.91 -6.38
C ASP A 172 4.47 8.62 -5.08
N ALA A 173 3.17 8.64 -4.75
CA ALA A 173 2.69 9.22 -3.49
C ALA A 173 3.27 8.52 -2.26
N GLY A 174 3.50 7.20 -2.34
CA GLY A 174 4.12 6.45 -1.26
C GLY A 174 5.62 6.67 -1.16
N ILE A 175 6.34 6.72 -2.29
CA ILE A 175 7.76 7.11 -2.29
C ILE A 175 7.94 8.51 -1.68
N GLU A 176 7.04 9.45 -2.01
CA GLU A 176 7.07 10.78 -1.41
C GLU A 176 6.82 10.73 0.10
N ALA A 177 5.86 9.94 0.56
CA ALA A 177 5.58 9.76 1.99
C ALA A 177 6.79 9.18 2.74
N ILE A 178 7.47 8.18 2.18
CA ILE A 178 8.70 7.59 2.73
C ILE A 178 9.79 8.65 2.86
N LYS A 179 10.04 9.41 1.80
CA LYS A 179 11.08 10.47 1.82
C LYS A 179 10.73 11.60 2.78
N ASN A 180 9.44 11.97 2.88
CA ASN A 180 8.97 12.98 3.82
C ASN A 180 9.06 12.48 5.29
N ALA A 181 9.02 11.16 5.52
CA ALA A 181 9.29 10.54 6.82
C ALA A 181 10.79 10.50 7.19
N GLY A 182 11.69 10.86 6.26
CA GLY A 182 13.14 10.77 6.45
C GLY A 182 13.71 9.37 6.34
N MET A 183 12.99 8.44 5.71
CA MET A 183 13.41 7.05 5.50
C MET A 183 14.21 6.88 4.20
N GLN A 184 14.92 5.75 4.09
CA GLN A 184 15.37 5.23 2.81
C GLN A 184 14.17 4.67 2.04
N ALA A 185 14.16 4.82 0.70
CA ALA A 185 13.03 4.43 -0.15
C ALA A 185 13.47 3.40 -1.19
N LEU A 186 12.80 2.23 -1.22
CA LEU A 186 12.88 1.24 -2.27
C LEU A 186 11.59 1.30 -3.11
N GLY A 187 11.72 1.69 -4.37
CA GLY A 187 10.64 1.65 -5.34
C GLY A 187 10.50 0.27 -5.98
N ILE A 188 9.28 -0.19 -6.15
CA ILE A 188 8.96 -1.44 -6.87
C ILE A 188 8.24 -1.10 -8.17
N GLY A 189 8.90 -1.34 -9.30
CA GLY A 189 8.36 -1.04 -10.64
C GLY A 189 9.43 -0.54 -11.61
N PRO A 190 9.02 0.17 -12.70
CA PRO A 190 9.94 0.72 -13.69
C PRO A 190 10.89 1.75 -13.07
N ALA A 191 12.18 1.64 -13.38
CA ALA A 191 13.21 2.48 -12.78
C ALA A 191 13.04 3.98 -13.10
N GLU A 192 12.53 4.28 -14.28
CA GLU A 192 12.27 5.65 -14.75
C GLU A 192 11.14 6.36 -14.01
N ARG A 193 10.30 5.63 -13.27
CA ARG A 193 9.15 6.19 -12.55
C ARG A 193 9.53 6.85 -11.23
N PHE A 194 10.45 6.25 -10.47
CA PHE A 194 10.66 6.63 -9.06
C PHE A 194 11.92 7.49 -8.87
N HIS A 195 11.91 8.73 -9.35
CA HIS A 195 13.06 9.65 -9.27
C HIS A 195 13.52 9.99 -7.85
N ARG A 196 12.66 9.84 -6.83
CA ARG A 196 12.99 10.12 -5.43
C ARG A 196 13.39 8.88 -4.63
N ALA A 197 13.23 7.68 -5.19
CA ALA A 197 13.65 6.45 -4.53
C ALA A 197 15.18 6.36 -4.46
N ASP A 198 15.71 5.81 -3.37
CA ASP A 198 17.15 5.58 -3.22
C ASP A 198 17.59 4.34 -4.02
N LYS A 199 16.66 3.41 -4.26
CA LYS A 199 16.82 2.22 -5.09
C LYS A 199 15.49 1.86 -5.74
N VAL A 200 15.54 1.27 -6.94
CA VAL A 200 14.36 0.74 -7.62
C VAL A 200 14.64 -0.70 -8.05
N LEU A 201 13.67 -1.58 -7.80
CA LEU A 201 13.67 -2.96 -8.27
C LEU A 201 12.39 -3.24 -9.06
N PRO A 202 12.42 -4.07 -10.12
CA PRO A 202 11.24 -4.28 -10.97
C PRO A 202 10.10 -5.00 -10.26
N THR A 203 10.42 -5.83 -9.26
CA THR A 203 9.46 -6.63 -8.48
C THR A 203 10.12 -7.12 -7.20
N LEU A 204 9.33 -7.50 -6.19
CA LEU A 204 9.82 -8.26 -5.02
C LEU A 204 9.84 -9.78 -5.27
N ALA A 205 9.31 -10.25 -6.40
CA ALA A 205 9.18 -11.69 -6.66
C ALA A 205 10.54 -12.38 -6.64
N ASN A 206 10.66 -13.43 -5.81
CA ASN A 206 11.83 -14.27 -5.63
C ASN A 206 13.11 -13.52 -5.24
N LEU A 207 12.98 -12.35 -4.60
CA LEU A 207 14.13 -11.64 -4.04
C LEU A 207 14.52 -12.19 -2.67
N HIS A 208 15.80 -12.10 -2.37
CA HIS A 208 16.37 -12.32 -1.05
C HIS A 208 16.69 -10.99 -0.37
N LEU A 209 16.87 -11.02 0.95
CA LEU A 209 17.19 -9.82 1.73
C LEU A 209 18.42 -9.06 1.19
N GLN A 210 19.46 -9.78 0.75
CA GLN A 210 20.67 -9.19 0.17
C GLN A 210 20.38 -8.35 -1.09
N ASP A 211 19.37 -8.73 -1.88
CA ASP A 211 19.00 -7.99 -3.11
C ASP A 211 18.36 -6.64 -2.77
N ILE A 212 17.71 -6.56 -1.63
CA ILE A 212 17.11 -5.31 -1.11
C ILE A 212 18.19 -4.40 -0.53
N LEU A 213 19.18 -4.96 0.18
CA LEU A 213 20.18 -4.20 0.94
C LEU A 213 21.44 -3.81 0.13
N SER A 214 21.70 -4.46 -1.00
CA SER A 214 22.80 -4.12 -1.91
C SER A 214 22.52 -2.87 -2.80
#